data_e3a4e2280c03f85039a16c04a8d36ed1
#
_entry.id   e3a4e2280c03f85039a16c04a8d36ed1
#
_cell.length_a   1.000
_cell.length_b   1.000
_cell.length_c   1.000
_cell.angle_alpha   90.00
_cell.angle_beta   90.00
_cell.angle_gamma   90.00
#
_symmetry.space_group_name_H-M   'P 1'
#
loop_
_entity.id
_entity.type
_entity.pdbx_description
1 polymer ?
#
loop_
_entity_poly.entity_id
_entity_poly.type
_entity_poly.pdbx_seq_one_letter_code
_entity_poly.pdbx_strand_id
1 'polypeptide(L)'
;MEHRRRPRPANLSRKLRQIRQVLGLSQSELVRRLDPSETMHYSRISEFELGRREPSLLTLLAYARVAGIHLEDLVDDNVELPSQLPGKVVYTPRRR
;
A
#
# COMPACT_ATOMS: atom_id res chain seq x y z
N MET A 1 -13.22 -14.49 28.43
CA MET A 1 -13.16 -13.15 27.95
C MET A 1 -12.96 -13.08 26.46
N GLU A 2 -13.71 -12.28 25.85
CA GLU A 2 -13.64 -12.20 24.43
C GLU A 2 -12.46 -11.41 23.96
N HIS A 3 -11.76 -11.94 22.99
CA HIS A 3 -10.62 -11.28 22.43
C HIS A 3 -11.07 -10.43 21.27
N ARG A 4 -11.03 -9.13 21.45
CA ARG A 4 -11.55 -8.23 20.44
C ARG A 4 -10.42 -7.72 19.55
N ARG A 5 -10.58 -7.92 18.26
CA ARG A 5 -9.61 -7.43 17.33
C ARG A 5 -9.74 -5.92 17.15
N ARG A 6 -8.62 -5.27 16.88
CA ARG A 6 -8.63 -3.89 16.49
C ARG A 6 -9.30 -3.77 15.12
N PRO A 7 -10.16 -2.78 14.94
CA PRO A 7 -10.79 -2.59 13.63
C PRO A 7 -9.75 -2.38 12.54
N ARG A 8 -10.02 -2.91 11.36
CA ARG A 8 -9.18 -2.73 10.18
C ARG A 8 -10.03 -2.25 9.03
N PRO A 9 -9.44 -1.45 8.11
CA PRO A 9 -10.16 -1.09 6.90
C PRO A 9 -10.50 -2.36 6.11
N ALA A 10 -11.75 -2.47 5.72
CA ALA A 10 -12.23 -3.70 5.07
C ALA A 10 -11.67 -3.87 3.67
N ASN A 11 -11.35 -2.77 3.00
CA ASN A 11 -10.90 -2.83 1.61
C ASN A 11 -9.41 -2.64 1.44
N LEU A 12 -8.66 -2.57 2.54
CA LEU A 12 -7.25 -2.23 2.48
C LEU A 12 -6.45 -3.23 1.66
N SER A 13 -6.58 -4.52 1.97
CA SER A 13 -5.78 -5.53 1.28
C SER A 13 -6.06 -5.52 -0.22
N ARG A 14 -7.31 -5.35 -0.61
CA ARG A 14 -7.67 -5.27 -2.02
C ARG A 14 -7.03 -4.05 -2.68
N LYS A 15 -7.05 -2.91 -1.99
CA LYS A 15 -6.47 -1.70 -2.53
C LYS A 15 -4.96 -1.82 -2.70
N LEU A 16 -4.29 -2.45 -1.74
CA LEU A 16 -2.84 -2.64 -1.84
C LEU A 16 -2.47 -3.48 -3.05
N ARG A 17 -3.22 -4.55 -3.29
CA ARG A 17 -2.98 -5.38 -4.46
C ARG A 17 -3.28 -4.61 -5.75
N GLN A 18 -4.34 -3.82 -5.75
CA GLN A 18 -4.71 -3.02 -6.89
C GLN A 18 -3.60 -2.04 -7.26
N ILE A 19 -3.00 -1.39 -6.26
CA ILE A 19 -1.88 -0.48 -6.50
C ILE A 19 -0.76 -1.21 -7.24
N ARG A 20 -0.36 -2.36 -6.72
CA ARG A 20 0.74 -3.09 -7.34
C ARG A 20 0.41 -3.48 -8.77
N GLN A 21 -0.81 -3.95 -9.00
CA GLN A 21 -1.23 -4.38 -10.34
C GLN A 21 -1.29 -3.21 -11.31
N VAL A 22 -1.84 -2.08 -10.89
CA VAL A 22 -1.94 -0.91 -11.76
C VAL A 22 -0.55 -0.36 -12.09
N LEU A 23 0.36 -0.40 -11.13
CA LEU A 23 1.72 0.06 -11.38
C LEU A 23 2.54 -0.95 -12.18
N GLY A 24 2.03 -2.17 -12.35
CA GLY A 24 2.74 -3.19 -13.14
C GLY A 24 3.96 -3.74 -12.44
N LEU A 25 3.95 -3.78 -11.10
CA LEU A 25 5.12 -4.20 -10.34
C LEU A 25 4.97 -5.62 -9.82
N SER A 26 6.09 -6.34 -9.80
CA SER A 26 6.14 -7.58 -9.05
C SER A 26 6.18 -7.27 -7.57
N GLN A 27 5.98 -8.29 -6.74
CA GLN A 27 6.07 -8.09 -5.29
C GLN A 27 7.47 -7.65 -4.88
N SER A 28 8.50 -8.22 -5.50
CA SER A 28 9.88 -7.83 -5.21
C SER A 28 10.16 -6.39 -5.62
N GLU A 29 9.65 -5.99 -6.78
CA GLU A 29 9.84 -4.62 -7.25
C GLU A 29 9.15 -3.62 -6.33
N LEU A 30 7.97 -3.99 -5.85
CA LEU A 30 7.24 -3.11 -4.94
C LEU A 30 8.00 -2.95 -3.63
N VAL A 31 8.55 -4.04 -3.09
CA VAL A 31 9.33 -3.94 -1.85
C VAL A 31 10.46 -2.94 -2.00
N ARG A 32 11.17 -2.99 -3.13
CA ARG A 32 12.28 -2.07 -3.33
C ARG A 32 11.83 -0.62 -3.34
N ARG A 33 10.62 -0.37 -3.79
CA ARG A 33 10.07 0.98 -3.77
C ARG A 33 9.57 1.40 -2.40
N LEU A 34 9.01 0.45 -1.65
CA LEU A 34 8.48 0.74 -0.32
C LEU A 34 9.60 0.86 0.70
N ASP A 35 10.64 0.07 0.54
CA ASP A 35 11.69 -0.07 1.53
C ASP A 35 13.05 -0.12 0.85
N PRO A 36 13.62 1.05 0.51
CA PRO A 36 14.93 1.07 -0.15
C PRO A 36 16.04 0.45 0.68
N SER A 37 15.87 0.34 2.00
CA SER A 37 16.87 -0.30 2.84
C SER A 37 16.90 -1.81 2.67
N GLU A 38 15.87 -2.37 2.00
CA GLU A 38 15.79 -3.78 1.68
C GLU A 38 15.76 -4.68 2.90
N THR A 39 15.18 -4.20 3.98
CA THR A 39 15.02 -5.04 5.17
C THR A 39 13.72 -5.83 5.14
N MET A 40 12.78 -5.44 4.30
CA MET A 40 11.49 -6.11 4.19
C MET A 40 11.58 -7.22 3.15
N HIS A 41 11.12 -8.42 3.53
CA HIS A 41 11.07 -9.52 2.59
C HIS A 41 9.85 -9.40 1.69
N TYR A 42 9.98 -9.81 0.44
CA TYR A 42 8.89 -9.65 -0.53
C TYR A 42 7.63 -10.44 -0.14
N SER A 43 7.78 -11.51 0.64
CA SER A 43 6.62 -12.27 1.09
C SER A 43 5.69 -11.45 1.97
N ARG A 44 6.19 -10.37 2.56
CA ARG A 44 5.36 -9.49 3.36
C ARG A 44 4.28 -8.83 2.50
N ILE A 45 4.61 -8.53 1.24
CA ILE A 45 3.63 -7.96 0.31
C ILE A 45 2.48 -8.94 0.11
N SER A 46 2.80 -10.22 -0.07
CA SER A 46 1.76 -11.22 -0.22
C SER A 46 0.85 -11.27 1.01
N GLU A 47 1.43 -11.20 2.20
CA GLU A 47 0.65 -11.21 3.43
C GLU A 47 -0.29 -10.00 3.51
N PHE A 48 0.20 -8.83 3.09
CA PHE A 48 -0.64 -7.63 3.07
C PHE A 48 -1.80 -7.79 2.09
N GLU A 49 -1.50 -8.30 0.91
CA GLU A 49 -2.52 -8.41 -0.14
C GLU A 49 -3.56 -9.49 0.16
N LEU A 50 -3.19 -10.48 0.95
CA LEU A 50 -4.11 -11.52 1.37
C LEU A 50 -4.85 -11.17 2.66
N GLY A 51 -4.54 -10.02 3.24
CA GLY A 51 -5.20 -9.59 4.48
C GLY A 51 -4.74 -10.34 5.71
N ARG A 52 -3.63 -11.05 5.61
CA ARG A 52 -3.10 -11.81 6.74
C ARG A 52 -2.29 -10.97 7.70
N ARG A 53 -1.83 -9.83 7.24
CA ARG A 53 -1.03 -8.92 8.05
C ARG A 53 -1.37 -7.49 7.64
N GLU A 54 -1.51 -6.63 8.62
CA GLU A 54 -1.77 -5.23 8.36
C GLU A 54 -0.44 -4.50 8.28
N PRO A 55 -0.20 -3.69 7.24
CA PRO A 55 1.03 -2.91 7.18
C PRO A 55 1.08 -1.90 8.31
N SER A 56 2.30 -1.58 8.74
CA SER A 56 2.47 -0.50 9.69
C SER A 56 2.03 0.82 9.06
N LEU A 57 1.81 1.81 9.91
CA LEU A 57 1.43 3.14 9.42
C LEU A 57 2.46 3.68 8.44
N LEU A 58 3.75 3.52 8.74
CA LEU A 58 4.78 4.04 7.85
C LEU A 58 4.83 3.28 6.53
N THR A 59 4.56 1.97 6.56
CA THR A 59 4.49 1.20 5.32
C THR A 59 3.30 1.67 4.47
N LEU A 60 2.15 1.95 5.11
CA LEU A 60 1.00 2.48 4.39
C LEU A 60 1.31 3.84 3.76
N LEU A 61 2.04 4.68 4.48
CA LEU A 61 2.46 5.97 3.93
C LEU A 61 3.35 5.78 2.72
N ALA A 62 4.26 4.80 2.78
CA ALA A 62 5.13 4.50 1.65
C ALA A 62 4.31 4.04 0.44
N TYR A 63 3.31 3.19 0.67
CA TYR A 63 2.41 2.78 -0.41
C TYR A 63 1.72 3.99 -1.05
N ALA A 64 1.20 4.89 -0.21
CA ALA A 64 0.50 6.06 -0.72
C ALA A 64 1.43 6.92 -1.57
N ARG A 65 2.67 7.08 -1.14
CA ARG A 65 3.64 7.87 -1.88
C ARG A 65 4.02 7.22 -3.20
N VAL A 66 4.23 5.91 -3.19
CA VAL A 66 4.55 5.18 -4.42
C VAL A 66 3.40 5.28 -5.41
N ALA A 67 2.17 5.20 -4.93
CA ALA A 67 0.99 5.28 -5.77
C ALA A 67 0.64 6.71 -6.16
N GLY A 68 1.16 7.70 -5.45
CA GLY A 68 0.83 9.10 -5.70
C GLY A 68 -0.54 9.50 -5.22
N ILE A 69 -1.01 8.88 -4.13
CA ILE A 69 -2.32 9.15 -3.56
C ILE A 69 -2.16 9.56 -2.10
N HIS A 70 -3.26 9.95 -1.48
CA HIS A 70 -3.24 10.27 -0.05
C HIS A 70 -3.41 9.02 0.78
N LEU A 71 -2.84 9.03 1.97
CA LEU A 71 -2.96 7.89 2.87
C LEU A 71 -4.43 7.55 3.14
N GLU A 72 -5.27 8.56 3.28
CA GLU A 72 -6.68 8.30 3.57
C GLU A 72 -7.37 7.52 2.44
N ASP A 73 -6.87 7.65 1.21
CA ASP A 73 -7.44 6.87 0.10
C ASP A 73 -7.27 5.38 0.32
N LEU A 74 -6.27 4.99 1.10
CA LEU A 74 -6.05 3.58 1.42
C LEU A 74 -6.93 3.11 2.57
N VAL A 75 -7.10 3.94 3.58
CA VAL A 75 -7.71 3.48 4.82
C VAL A 75 -9.18 3.83 4.94
N ASP A 76 -9.70 4.72 4.10
CA ASP A 76 -11.10 5.09 4.12
C ASP A 76 -11.87 4.16 3.20
N ASP A 77 -12.69 3.27 3.79
CA ASP A 77 -13.44 2.29 3.01
C ASP A 77 -14.53 2.92 2.15
N ASN A 78 -14.85 4.18 2.37
CA ASN A 78 -15.85 4.87 1.58
C ASN A 78 -15.30 5.49 0.32
N VAL A 79 -13.99 5.38 0.11
CA VAL A 79 -13.31 5.97 -1.03
C VAL A 79 -12.67 4.86 -1.84
N GLU A 80 -12.90 4.85 -3.14
CA GLU A 80 -12.22 3.91 -4.02
C GLU A 80 -10.96 4.54 -4.58
N LEU A 81 -9.99 3.69 -4.94
CA LEU A 81 -8.81 4.19 -5.61
C LEU A 81 -9.16 4.69 -7.00
N PRO A 82 -8.47 5.73 -7.48
CA PRO A 82 -8.68 6.15 -8.86
C PRO A 82 -8.25 5.05 -9.82
N SER A 83 -8.87 5.02 -11.00
CA SER A 83 -8.56 4.00 -12.00
C SER A 83 -7.15 4.16 -12.54
N GLN A 84 -6.61 5.36 -12.50
CA GLN A 84 -5.23 5.61 -12.86
C GLN A 84 -4.52 6.18 -11.65
N LEU A 85 -3.32 5.68 -11.40
CA LEU A 85 -2.54 6.13 -10.24
C LEU A 85 -1.48 7.11 -10.69
N PRO A 86 -1.41 8.30 -10.08
CA PRO A 86 -0.39 9.29 -10.47
C PRO A 86 1.03 8.76 -10.34
N GLY A 87 1.27 7.84 -9.39
CA GLY A 87 2.60 7.27 -9.20
C GLY A 87 3.08 6.41 -10.35
N LYS A 88 2.19 6.06 -11.28
CA LYS A 88 2.61 5.29 -12.45
C LYS A 88 3.47 6.12 -13.38
N VAL A 89 3.27 7.42 -13.39
CA VAL A 89 4.14 8.31 -14.16
C VAL A 89 5.32 8.70 -13.29
N VAL A 90 6.31 9.34 -13.89
CA VAL A 90 7.49 9.75 -13.15
C VAL A 90 7.09 10.64 -11.98
N TYR A 91 7.44 10.22 -10.78
CA TYR A 91 7.11 10.96 -9.59
C TYR A 91 8.15 12.06 -9.36
N THR A 92 7.68 13.27 -9.21
CA THR A 92 8.56 14.40 -8.91
C THR A 92 8.24 14.85 -7.49
N PRO A 93 9.18 14.70 -6.57
CA PRO A 93 8.94 15.13 -5.19
C PRO A 93 8.64 16.61 -5.14
N ARG A 94 7.78 16.98 -4.20
CA ARG A 94 7.46 18.38 -4.03
C ARG A 94 8.66 19.14 -3.53
N ARG A 95 8.88 20.27 -4.14
CA ARG A 95 9.98 21.13 -3.73
C ARG A 95 9.52 22.09 -2.66
N ARG A 96 10.41 22.45 -1.84
CA ARG A 96 10.11 23.42 -0.81
C ARG A 96 10.81 24.70 -1.06
#